data_e1a4e0fe45b2208eb5b3284ca209942e
#
_entry.id   e1a4e0fe45b2208eb5b3284ca209942e
#
_cell.length_a   1.000
_cell.length_b   1.000
_cell.length_c   1.000
_cell.angle_alpha   90.00
_cell.angle_beta   90.00
_cell.angle_gamma   90.00
#
_symmetry.space_group_name_H-M   'P 1'
#
loop_
_entity.id
_entity.type
_entity.pdbx_description
1 polymer ?
#
loop_
_entity_poly.entity_id
_entity_poly.type
_entity_poly.pdbx_seq_one_letter_code
_entity_poly.pdbx_strand_id
1 'polypeptide(L)'
;MQRARRLSIAFLIAALVCLLEPAYTQKQNPPFRVHVNLVSLDVEVLDGKGTPIDNLDSNDFEVKENGALVEIGNFTRLSDLSLSLVVALQTSFMSQAGMGIAKDAIFQIIHLLKPEDEICLYTFDQRDAYLEQPFTRDRSRLINALDNIGVTSRSRRPGRLMRGFAVPPQVGIGVDLGLMEAKKGIYRRKALLLIRDKAESLGAGTLEHVQESGCSLIALGFSTGVKDRLKLISEQSGAEQLMLGPDEPQASDEKGNVTELCRTVAHLLASRYSITYHTPLAESQGTRHIEVLVPGRDYRVLARRSYVSGR
;
A
#
# COMPACT_ATOMS: atom_id res chain seq x y z
N MET A 1 33.95 9.80 -81.25
CA MET A 1 34.03 10.59 -80.01
C MET A 1 32.72 11.24 -79.58
N GLN A 2 31.78 11.58 -80.45
CA GLN A 2 30.50 12.24 -80.08
C GLN A 2 29.44 11.30 -79.39
N ARG A 3 29.45 10.01 -79.69
CA ARG A 3 28.46 9.06 -79.01
C ARG A 3 28.80 8.81 -77.55
N ALA A 4 30.08 8.74 -77.19
CA ALA A 4 30.46 8.52 -75.76
C ALA A 4 30.15 9.75 -74.88
N ARG A 5 30.21 10.94 -75.38
CA ARG A 5 29.85 12.19 -74.68
C ARG A 5 28.33 12.31 -74.41
N ARG A 6 27.53 11.81 -75.33
CA ARG A 6 26.00 11.81 -75.15
C ARG A 6 25.55 10.78 -74.12
N LEU A 7 26.23 9.63 -74.04
CA LEU A 7 25.92 8.65 -72.99
C LEU A 7 26.31 9.13 -71.59
N SER A 8 27.45 9.81 -71.49
CA SER A 8 27.90 10.36 -70.19
C SER A 8 26.97 11.47 -69.66
N ILE A 9 26.46 12.32 -70.53
CA ILE A 9 25.50 13.38 -70.14
C ILE A 9 24.13 12.79 -69.76
N ALA A 10 23.67 11.78 -70.46
CA ALA A 10 22.41 11.10 -70.14
C ALA A 10 22.50 10.39 -68.76
N PHE A 11 23.64 9.77 -68.45
CA PHE A 11 23.85 9.15 -67.11
C PHE A 11 23.94 10.18 -65.99
N LEU A 12 24.56 11.36 -66.23
CA LEU A 12 24.62 12.44 -65.27
C LEU A 12 23.22 13.05 -64.99
N ILE A 13 22.39 13.20 -66.00
CA ILE A 13 21.02 13.71 -65.85
C ILE A 13 20.15 12.68 -65.12
N ALA A 14 20.28 11.38 -65.42
CA ALA A 14 19.57 10.31 -64.69
C ALA A 14 19.99 10.24 -63.22
N ALA A 15 21.27 10.41 -62.90
CA ALA A 15 21.76 10.44 -61.52
C ALA A 15 21.26 11.69 -60.77
N LEU A 16 21.10 12.81 -61.42
CA LEU A 16 20.59 14.05 -60.83
C LEU A 16 19.10 14.01 -60.55
N VAL A 17 18.32 13.29 -61.37
CA VAL A 17 16.87 13.09 -61.19
C VAL A 17 16.59 12.13 -60.01
N CYS A 18 17.47 11.14 -59.76
CA CYS A 18 17.32 10.25 -58.59
C CYS A 18 17.68 10.94 -57.25
N LEU A 19 18.33 12.11 -57.28
CA LEU A 19 18.61 12.88 -56.07
C LEU A 19 17.47 13.86 -55.68
N LEU A 20 16.45 13.98 -56.52
CA LEU A 20 15.27 14.79 -56.27
C LEU A 20 14.08 13.94 -55.79
N GLU A 21 14.34 13.02 -54.87
CA GLU A 21 13.26 12.39 -54.13
C GLU A 21 12.58 13.48 -53.30
N PRO A 22 11.25 13.73 -53.50
CA PRO A 22 10.53 14.61 -52.60
C PRO A 22 10.62 14.00 -51.21
N ALA A 23 11.26 14.69 -50.27
CA ALA A 23 11.19 14.34 -48.88
C ALA A 23 9.71 14.35 -48.50
N TYR A 24 9.06 13.18 -48.52
CA TYR A 24 7.79 12.98 -47.88
C TYR A 24 7.97 13.23 -46.40
N THR A 25 7.76 14.47 -46.01
CA THR A 25 7.66 14.84 -44.62
C THR A 25 6.46 14.10 -44.07
N GLN A 26 6.68 12.92 -43.55
CA GLN A 26 5.71 12.18 -42.78
C GLN A 26 5.32 13.10 -41.62
N LYS A 27 4.15 13.75 -41.71
CA LYS A 27 3.56 14.46 -40.58
C LYS A 27 3.48 13.44 -39.47
N GLN A 28 4.47 13.43 -38.60
CA GLN A 28 4.37 12.75 -37.32
C GLN A 28 3.20 13.40 -36.60
N ASN A 29 2.06 12.73 -36.60
CA ASN A 29 0.99 13.11 -35.70
C ASN A 29 1.62 13.11 -34.30
N PRO A 30 1.54 14.22 -33.56
CA PRO A 30 2.06 14.23 -32.20
C PRO A 30 1.45 13.06 -31.46
N PRO A 31 2.23 12.31 -30.64
CA PRO A 31 1.70 11.19 -29.91
C PRO A 31 0.49 11.67 -29.13
N PHE A 32 -0.63 11.02 -29.33
CA PHE A 32 -1.89 11.33 -28.65
C PHE A 32 -1.65 11.01 -27.16
N ARG A 33 -1.30 12.03 -26.38
CA ARG A 33 -1.14 11.93 -24.92
C ARG A 33 -2.52 11.97 -24.31
N VAL A 34 -3.07 10.81 -24.00
CA VAL A 34 -4.22 10.72 -23.11
C VAL A 34 -3.71 10.98 -21.70
N HIS A 35 -3.91 12.17 -21.19
CA HIS A 35 -3.77 12.41 -19.76
C HIS A 35 -4.99 11.76 -19.09
N VAL A 36 -4.80 10.54 -18.58
CA VAL A 36 -5.82 9.90 -17.75
C VAL A 36 -5.76 10.54 -16.38
N ASN A 37 -6.65 11.48 -16.15
CA ASN A 37 -6.76 12.22 -14.90
C ASN A 37 -7.65 11.47 -13.89
N LEU A 38 -7.36 10.19 -13.69
CA LEU A 38 -8.10 9.34 -12.78
C LEU A 38 -7.45 9.40 -11.40
N VAL A 39 -8.19 9.87 -10.42
CA VAL A 39 -7.80 9.85 -9.02
C VAL A 39 -8.45 8.65 -8.36
N SER A 40 -7.66 7.82 -7.67
CA SER A 40 -8.13 6.67 -6.91
C SER A 40 -7.95 6.94 -5.43
N LEU A 41 -9.00 6.70 -4.65
CA LEU A 41 -9.06 6.88 -3.21
C LEU A 41 -9.43 5.55 -2.56
N ASP A 42 -8.62 5.11 -1.61
CA ASP A 42 -9.03 4.11 -0.65
C ASP A 42 -9.69 4.82 0.52
N VAL A 43 -10.93 4.42 0.82
CA VAL A 43 -11.77 5.07 1.82
C VAL A 43 -12.17 4.04 2.87
N GLU A 44 -12.01 4.40 4.12
CA GLU A 44 -12.52 3.65 5.26
C GLU A 44 -13.54 4.48 6.00
N VAL A 45 -14.64 3.87 6.41
CA VAL A 45 -15.70 4.52 7.16
C VAL A 45 -15.89 3.81 8.47
N LEU A 46 -15.88 4.57 9.56
CA LEU A 46 -16.03 4.06 10.93
C LEU A 46 -17.25 4.69 11.58
N ASP A 47 -17.92 3.94 12.44
CA ASP A 47 -18.96 4.49 13.34
C ASP A 47 -18.32 5.28 14.49
N GLY A 48 -19.15 5.88 15.34
CA GLY A 48 -18.72 6.64 16.52
C GLY A 48 -17.96 5.80 17.57
N LYS A 49 -17.95 4.47 17.44
CA LYS A 49 -17.17 3.56 18.29
C LYS A 49 -15.89 3.08 17.64
N GLY A 50 -15.63 3.50 16.41
CA GLY A 50 -14.46 3.06 15.62
C GLY A 50 -14.65 1.72 14.92
N THR A 51 -15.89 1.21 14.81
CA THR A 51 -16.20 -0.02 14.09
C THR A 51 -16.32 0.28 12.59
N PRO A 52 -15.64 -0.48 11.70
CA PRO A 52 -15.76 -0.30 10.27
C PRO A 52 -17.19 -0.54 9.74
N ILE A 53 -17.63 0.32 8.83
CA ILE A 53 -18.90 0.24 8.11
C ILE A 53 -18.60 -0.27 6.70
N ASP A 54 -19.22 -1.38 6.30
CA ASP A 54 -18.92 -2.09 5.03
C ASP A 54 -20.14 -2.22 4.08
N ASN A 55 -21.27 -1.66 4.46
CA ASN A 55 -22.55 -1.79 3.73
C ASN A 55 -22.99 -0.52 2.97
N LEU A 56 -22.08 0.46 2.78
CA LEU A 56 -22.36 1.66 2.01
C LEU A 56 -22.25 1.41 0.51
N ASP A 57 -22.94 2.22 -0.28
CA ASP A 57 -22.82 2.26 -1.75
C ASP A 57 -22.35 3.63 -2.26
N SER A 58 -22.19 3.79 -3.58
CA SER A 58 -21.65 5.02 -4.17
C SER A 58 -22.49 6.26 -3.86
N ASN A 59 -23.80 6.12 -3.65
CA ASN A 59 -24.71 7.24 -3.37
C ASN A 59 -24.61 7.73 -1.94
N ASP A 60 -24.02 6.94 -1.04
CA ASP A 60 -23.76 7.34 0.33
C ASP A 60 -22.57 8.32 0.46
N PHE A 61 -21.76 8.50 -0.62
CA PHE A 61 -20.54 9.28 -0.59
C PHE A 61 -20.65 10.59 -1.36
N GLU A 62 -20.02 11.62 -0.82
CA GLU A 62 -19.67 12.85 -1.52
C GLU A 62 -18.15 13.01 -1.55
N VAL A 63 -17.60 13.29 -2.72
CA VAL A 63 -16.17 13.59 -2.89
C VAL A 63 -16.02 15.01 -3.37
N LYS A 64 -15.15 15.79 -2.71
CA LYS A 64 -14.79 17.14 -3.12
C LYS A 64 -13.30 17.24 -3.39
N GLU A 65 -12.94 17.91 -4.49
CA GLU A 65 -11.57 18.28 -4.82
C GLU A 65 -11.43 19.79 -4.79
N ASN A 66 -10.52 20.33 -3.96
CA ASN A 66 -10.37 21.77 -3.71
C ASN A 66 -11.72 22.47 -3.38
N GLY A 67 -12.59 21.78 -2.64
CA GLY A 67 -13.91 22.27 -2.25
C GLY A 67 -15.03 22.11 -3.29
N ALA A 68 -14.70 21.72 -4.54
CA ALA A 68 -15.68 21.46 -5.59
C ALA A 68 -16.12 20.00 -5.59
N LEU A 69 -17.43 19.74 -5.63
CA LEU A 69 -17.98 18.40 -5.73
C LEU A 69 -17.53 17.75 -7.06
N VAL A 70 -17.09 16.50 -6.99
CA VAL A 70 -16.71 15.68 -8.15
C VAL A 70 -17.61 14.46 -8.26
N GLU A 71 -17.87 14.04 -9.50
CA GLU A 71 -18.66 12.84 -9.76
C GLU A 71 -17.84 11.58 -9.56
N ILE A 72 -18.38 10.61 -8.82
CA ILE A 72 -17.75 9.31 -8.60
C ILE A 72 -17.88 8.49 -9.89
N GLY A 73 -16.74 8.23 -10.55
CA GLY A 73 -16.71 7.49 -11.82
C GLY A 73 -16.79 5.98 -11.64
N ASN A 74 -16.16 5.46 -10.57
CA ASN A 74 -16.23 4.04 -10.21
C ASN A 74 -16.17 3.87 -8.71
N PHE A 75 -16.92 2.86 -8.22
CA PHE A 75 -17.02 2.51 -6.83
C PHE A 75 -16.87 0.99 -6.67
N THR A 76 -16.06 0.55 -5.73
CA THR A 76 -15.85 -0.87 -5.44
C THR A 76 -15.75 -1.08 -3.94
N ARG A 77 -16.51 -2.02 -3.40
CA ARG A 77 -16.29 -2.51 -2.05
C ARG A 77 -15.08 -3.44 -2.07
N LEU A 78 -14.03 -3.08 -1.35
CA LEU A 78 -12.80 -3.88 -1.34
C LEU A 78 -12.99 -5.21 -0.57
N SER A 79 -14.05 -5.32 0.23
CA SER A 79 -14.45 -6.58 0.86
C SER A 79 -14.70 -7.70 -0.15
N ASP A 80 -15.07 -7.37 -1.39
CA ASP A 80 -15.39 -8.36 -2.44
C ASP A 80 -14.14 -8.87 -3.16
N LEU A 81 -13.00 -8.22 -2.95
CA LEU A 81 -11.74 -8.54 -3.61
C LEU A 81 -10.83 -9.34 -2.67
N SER A 82 -10.08 -10.27 -3.25
CA SER A 82 -9.02 -10.98 -2.52
C SER A 82 -7.83 -10.04 -2.25
N LEU A 83 -7.12 -10.30 -1.15
CA LEU A 83 -6.06 -9.48 -0.60
C LEU A 83 -4.70 -10.18 -0.74
N SER A 84 -3.66 -9.42 -1.13
CA SER A 84 -2.27 -9.78 -0.91
C SER A 84 -1.76 -9.04 0.34
N LEU A 85 -1.68 -9.73 1.47
CA LEU A 85 -1.23 -9.17 2.75
C LEU A 85 0.25 -9.46 2.97
N VAL A 86 1.03 -8.43 3.26
CA VAL A 86 2.38 -8.57 3.80
C VAL A 86 2.33 -8.33 5.31
N VAL A 87 2.82 -9.28 6.09
CA VAL A 87 3.01 -9.17 7.53
C VAL A 87 4.48 -8.93 7.81
N ALA A 88 4.79 -7.77 8.38
CA ALA A 88 6.13 -7.32 8.73
C ALA A 88 6.28 -7.32 10.26
N LEU A 89 7.09 -8.21 10.81
CA LEU A 89 7.30 -8.30 12.25
C LEU A 89 8.70 -7.80 12.60
N GLN A 90 8.77 -6.71 13.39
CA GLN A 90 10.02 -6.27 14.00
C GLN A 90 10.40 -7.20 15.14
N THR A 91 11.61 -7.75 15.10
CA THR A 91 12.10 -8.68 16.14
C THR A 91 13.11 -8.07 17.09
N SER A 92 13.57 -6.84 16.80
CA SER A 92 14.46 -6.09 17.71
C SER A 92 13.68 -5.42 18.83
N PHE A 93 14.28 -5.33 20.01
CA PHE A 93 13.74 -4.65 21.20
C PHE A 93 12.44 -5.22 21.79
N MET A 94 11.85 -6.20 21.15
CA MET A 94 10.65 -6.85 21.65
C MET A 94 10.99 -7.82 22.79
N SER A 95 10.27 -7.74 23.90
CA SER A 95 10.43 -8.71 24.98
C SER A 95 9.95 -10.10 24.55
N GLN A 96 10.30 -11.13 25.32
CA GLN A 96 9.83 -12.49 25.05
C GLN A 96 8.30 -12.58 25.15
N ALA A 97 7.70 -11.89 26.14
CA ALA A 97 6.25 -11.82 26.28
C ALA A 97 5.60 -11.08 25.10
N GLY A 98 6.17 -9.91 24.72
CA GLY A 98 5.71 -9.15 23.57
C GLY A 98 5.81 -9.94 22.25
N MET A 99 6.86 -10.72 22.07
CA MET A 99 6.97 -11.62 20.92
C MET A 99 5.86 -12.69 20.92
N GLY A 100 5.51 -13.23 22.09
CA GLY A 100 4.38 -14.16 22.23
C GLY A 100 3.06 -13.51 21.80
N ILE A 101 2.78 -12.31 22.33
CA ILE A 101 1.57 -11.56 21.99
C ILE A 101 1.52 -11.21 20.49
N ALA A 102 2.66 -10.80 19.91
CA ALA A 102 2.74 -10.51 18.47
C ALA A 102 2.44 -11.74 17.61
N LYS A 103 2.99 -12.91 17.98
CA LYS A 103 2.73 -14.17 17.29
C LYS A 103 1.26 -14.58 17.41
N ASP A 104 0.67 -14.48 18.60
CA ASP A 104 -0.74 -14.77 18.82
C ASP A 104 -1.64 -13.86 17.99
N ALA A 105 -1.31 -12.57 17.90
CA ALA A 105 -2.05 -11.63 17.07
C ALA A 105 -1.97 -11.98 15.59
N ILE A 106 -0.76 -12.30 15.08
CA ILE A 106 -0.57 -12.73 13.69
C ILE A 106 -1.37 -14.01 13.42
N PHE A 107 -1.31 -14.98 14.31
CA PHE A 107 -2.05 -16.24 14.21
C PHE A 107 -3.56 -15.99 14.10
N GLN A 108 -4.13 -15.15 14.98
CA GLN A 108 -5.54 -14.81 14.96
C GLN A 108 -5.93 -14.08 13.66
N ILE A 109 -5.14 -13.10 13.22
CA ILE A 109 -5.40 -12.35 11.98
C ILE A 109 -5.37 -13.29 10.78
N ILE A 110 -4.40 -14.21 10.68
CA ILE A 110 -4.32 -15.22 9.62
C ILE A 110 -5.63 -16.04 9.51
N HIS A 111 -6.25 -16.37 10.65
CA HIS A 111 -7.49 -17.16 10.67
C HIS A 111 -8.76 -16.33 10.39
N LEU A 112 -8.71 -15.02 10.64
CA LEU A 112 -9.83 -14.11 10.38
C LEU A 112 -9.92 -13.68 8.91
N LEU A 113 -8.84 -13.80 8.15
CA LEU A 113 -8.81 -13.47 6.72
C LEU A 113 -9.46 -14.57 5.87
N LYS A 114 -9.92 -14.18 4.67
CA LYS A 114 -10.55 -15.10 3.73
C LYS A 114 -9.58 -16.20 3.27
N PRO A 115 -10.07 -17.41 2.96
CA PRO A 115 -9.21 -18.50 2.43
C PRO A 115 -8.48 -18.12 1.15
N GLU A 116 -9.08 -17.25 0.32
CA GLU A 116 -8.54 -16.79 -0.96
C GLU A 116 -7.41 -15.78 -0.79
N ASP A 117 -7.34 -15.10 0.36
CA ASP A 117 -6.29 -14.10 0.62
C ASP A 117 -4.93 -14.79 0.73
N GLU A 118 -3.93 -14.21 0.07
CA GLU A 118 -2.55 -14.67 0.19
C GLU A 118 -1.77 -13.81 1.18
N ILE A 119 -0.89 -14.43 1.92
CA ILE A 119 -0.11 -13.78 2.97
C ILE A 119 1.36 -14.08 2.77
N CYS A 120 2.18 -13.03 2.88
CA CYS A 120 3.62 -13.07 2.97
C CYS A 120 4.04 -12.68 4.39
N LEU A 121 4.99 -13.41 4.98
CA LEU A 121 5.53 -13.13 6.30
C LEU A 121 7.02 -12.85 6.22
N TYR A 122 7.45 -11.71 6.71
CA TYR A 122 8.87 -11.43 6.90
C TYR A 122 9.13 -10.81 8.27
N THR A 123 10.35 -10.96 8.73
CA THR A 123 10.85 -10.35 9.96
C THR A 123 11.99 -9.40 9.65
N PHE A 124 12.15 -8.39 10.48
CA PHE A 124 13.30 -7.49 10.38
C PHE A 124 13.79 -7.10 11.79
N ASP A 125 15.09 -6.86 11.88
CA ASP A 125 15.72 -6.34 13.07
C ASP A 125 16.58 -5.11 12.70
N GLN A 126 17.44 -4.65 13.60
CA GLN A 126 18.32 -3.50 13.33
C GLN A 126 19.34 -3.71 12.21
N ARG A 127 19.60 -4.95 11.78
CA ARG A 127 20.68 -5.27 10.85
C ARG A 127 20.20 -5.96 9.59
N ASP A 128 19.18 -6.77 9.70
CA ASP A 128 18.79 -7.72 8.69
C ASP A 128 17.27 -7.82 8.55
N ALA A 129 16.83 -8.22 7.38
CA ALA A 129 15.45 -8.61 7.14
C ALA A 129 15.41 -10.01 6.49
N TYR A 130 14.43 -10.81 6.90
CA TYR A 130 14.31 -12.20 6.50
C TYR A 130 12.90 -12.50 6.01
N LEU A 131 12.81 -13.07 4.82
CA LEU A 131 11.57 -13.60 4.30
C LEU A 131 11.32 -14.96 4.96
N GLU A 132 10.39 -15.02 5.90
CA GLU A 132 10.07 -16.24 6.63
C GLU A 132 9.14 -17.13 5.82
N GLN A 133 8.16 -16.54 5.11
CA GLN A 133 7.25 -17.24 4.20
C GLN A 133 6.89 -16.33 3.02
N PRO A 134 7.21 -16.70 1.78
CA PRO A 134 6.68 -16.03 0.58
C PRO A 134 5.16 -16.10 0.52
N PHE A 135 4.53 -15.29 -0.35
CA PHE A 135 3.08 -15.32 -0.53
C PHE A 135 2.55 -16.74 -0.69
N THR A 136 1.59 -17.05 0.16
CA THR A 136 0.88 -18.35 0.15
C THR A 136 -0.53 -18.19 0.68
N ARG A 137 -1.43 -19.05 0.23
CA ARG A 137 -2.78 -19.24 0.79
C ARG A 137 -2.82 -20.41 1.77
N ASP A 138 -1.74 -21.20 1.84
CA ASP A 138 -1.61 -22.32 2.75
C ASP A 138 -1.33 -21.81 4.18
N ARG A 139 -2.37 -21.80 5.00
CA ARG A 139 -2.31 -21.33 6.41
C ARG A 139 -1.33 -22.16 7.25
N SER A 140 -1.19 -23.46 6.96
CA SER A 140 -0.27 -24.33 7.69
C SER A 140 1.19 -23.92 7.48
N ARG A 141 1.56 -23.51 6.26
CA ARG A 141 2.91 -22.97 5.98
C ARG A 141 3.17 -21.69 6.73
N LEU A 142 2.19 -20.78 6.80
CA LEU A 142 2.31 -19.52 7.53
C LEU A 142 2.49 -19.76 9.03
N ILE A 143 1.69 -20.68 9.62
CA ILE A 143 1.78 -21.01 11.04
C ILE A 143 3.13 -21.64 11.35
N ASN A 144 3.58 -22.61 10.54
CA ASN A 144 4.90 -23.22 10.72
C ASN A 144 6.05 -22.19 10.64
N ALA A 145 5.96 -21.23 9.70
CA ALA A 145 6.94 -20.15 9.61
C ALA A 145 6.90 -19.26 10.85
N LEU A 146 5.70 -18.89 11.32
CA LEU A 146 5.48 -18.06 12.51
C LEU A 146 6.06 -18.73 13.78
N ASP A 147 5.83 -20.03 13.96
CA ASP A 147 6.33 -20.80 15.11
C ASP A 147 7.86 -20.81 15.14
N ASN A 148 8.49 -20.88 13.98
CA ASN A 148 9.94 -20.91 13.84
C ASN A 148 10.63 -19.55 14.05
N ILE A 149 9.90 -18.45 14.10
CA ILE A 149 10.48 -17.14 14.39
C ILE A 149 11.07 -17.13 15.81
N GLY A 150 12.34 -16.74 15.92
CA GLY A 150 13.08 -16.70 17.20
C GLY A 150 13.68 -18.03 17.65
N VAL A 151 13.30 -19.17 17.08
CA VAL A 151 13.83 -20.50 17.42
C VAL A 151 15.09 -20.83 16.62
N THR A 152 15.12 -20.48 15.35
CA THR A 152 16.25 -20.74 14.46
C THR A 152 17.36 -19.71 14.64
N SER A 153 18.60 -20.17 14.77
CA SER A 153 19.78 -19.29 14.79
C SER A 153 19.84 -18.48 13.48
N ARG A 154 20.15 -17.17 13.58
CA ARG A 154 20.21 -16.20 12.47
C ARG A 154 21.01 -16.70 11.25
N SER A 155 22.01 -17.56 11.47
CA SER A 155 22.86 -18.13 10.41
C SER A 155 22.17 -19.17 9.52
N ARG A 156 21.02 -19.70 9.94
CA ARG A 156 20.27 -20.75 9.23
C ARG A 156 18.93 -20.31 8.62
N ARG A 157 18.61 -19.00 8.69
CA ARG A 157 17.35 -18.51 8.11
C ARG A 157 17.46 -18.44 6.59
N PRO A 158 16.60 -19.15 5.84
CA PRO A 158 16.50 -18.97 4.39
C PRO A 158 15.85 -17.62 4.09
N GLY A 159 16.13 -17.05 2.92
CA GLY A 159 15.39 -15.89 2.43
C GLY A 159 15.82 -14.54 2.98
N ARG A 160 17.10 -14.36 3.30
CA ARG A 160 17.61 -13.04 3.72
C ARG A 160 17.41 -12.00 2.64
N LEU A 161 16.53 -11.01 2.92
CA LEU A 161 16.19 -9.94 1.98
C LEU A 161 17.30 -8.88 1.87
N MET A 162 17.96 -8.56 2.98
CA MET A 162 19.08 -7.59 3.02
C MET A 162 20.12 -7.97 4.05
N ARG A 163 21.37 -7.62 3.80
CA ARG A 163 22.52 -7.90 4.66
C ARG A 163 23.23 -6.62 5.06
N GLY A 164 23.40 -6.44 6.39
CA GLY A 164 24.31 -5.44 6.95
C GLY A 164 23.98 -4.02 6.50
N PHE A 165 22.99 -3.39 7.09
CA PHE A 165 22.74 -1.97 6.86
C PHE A 165 23.90 -1.16 7.42
N ALA A 166 24.42 -0.22 6.64
CA ALA A 166 25.41 0.75 7.11
C ALA A 166 24.82 1.70 8.19
N VAL A 167 23.49 1.81 8.21
CA VAL A 167 22.69 2.53 9.22
C VAL A 167 21.67 1.54 9.79
N PRO A 168 21.40 1.54 11.12
CA PRO A 168 20.39 0.66 11.69
C PRO A 168 19.05 0.82 10.95
N PRO A 169 18.37 -0.29 10.57
CA PRO A 169 17.07 -0.18 9.92
C PRO A 169 16.12 0.54 10.86
N GLN A 170 15.74 1.74 10.45
CA GLN A 170 14.62 2.43 11.05
C GLN A 170 13.33 1.72 10.60
N VAL A 171 12.24 1.91 11.33
CA VAL A 171 10.92 1.35 10.97
C VAL A 171 10.56 1.65 9.51
N GLY A 172 10.98 2.80 8.98
CA GLY A 172 10.83 3.16 7.57
C GLY A 172 11.40 2.13 6.59
N ILE A 173 12.59 1.57 6.88
CA ILE A 173 13.19 0.53 6.01
C ILE A 173 12.34 -0.75 6.06
N GLY A 174 11.80 -1.11 7.24
CA GLY A 174 10.87 -2.23 7.36
C GLY A 174 9.61 -2.03 6.52
N VAL A 175 9.08 -0.80 6.48
CA VAL A 175 7.94 -0.46 5.60
C VAL A 175 8.34 -0.53 4.13
N ASP A 176 9.46 0.06 3.73
CA ASP A 176 9.91 0.05 2.33
C ASP A 176 10.11 -1.38 1.80
N LEU A 177 10.72 -2.27 2.60
CA LEU A 177 10.84 -3.69 2.27
C LEU A 177 9.47 -4.36 2.14
N GLY A 178 8.54 -4.06 3.05
CA GLY A 178 7.17 -4.56 2.98
C GLY A 178 6.44 -4.11 1.72
N LEU A 179 6.61 -2.86 1.31
CA LEU A 179 6.06 -2.34 0.07
C LEU A 179 6.68 -3.00 -1.17
N MET A 180 7.99 -3.30 -1.13
CA MET A 180 8.65 -4.08 -2.19
C MET A 180 8.11 -5.51 -2.28
N GLU A 181 7.91 -6.18 -1.14
CA GLU A 181 7.30 -7.50 -1.10
C GLU A 181 5.84 -7.46 -1.58
N ALA A 182 5.06 -6.44 -1.18
CA ALA A 182 3.67 -6.28 -1.60
C ALA A 182 3.51 -6.22 -3.14
N LYS A 183 4.51 -5.67 -3.86
CA LYS A 183 4.51 -5.66 -5.34
C LYS A 183 4.50 -7.05 -5.97
N LYS A 184 4.99 -8.07 -5.26
CA LYS A 184 5.04 -9.47 -5.72
C LYS A 184 3.71 -10.21 -5.55
N GLY A 185 2.79 -9.67 -4.74
CA GLY A 185 1.46 -10.25 -4.56
C GLY A 185 0.65 -10.25 -5.86
N ILE A 186 -0.15 -11.29 -6.07
CA ILE A 186 -0.92 -11.48 -7.31
C ILE A 186 -2.18 -10.64 -7.38
N TYR A 187 -2.74 -10.25 -6.23
CA TYR A 187 -3.97 -9.47 -6.21
C TYR A 187 -3.69 -7.98 -6.31
N ARG A 188 -4.60 -7.25 -6.95
CA ARG A 188 -4.53 -5.79 -7.07
C ARG A 188 -4.61 -5.11 -5.71
N ARG A 189 -5.43 -5.64 -4.80
CA ARG A 189 -5.59 -5.16 -3.43
C ARG A 189 -4.41 -5.61 -2.59
N LYS A 190 -3.69 -4.67 -2.02
CA LYS A 190 -2.48 -4.91 -1.24
C LYS A 190 -2.54 -4.22 0.11
N ALA A 191 -2.05 -4.91 1.14
CA ALA A 191 -1.89 -4.32 2.46
C ALA A 191 -0.59 -4.74 3.11
N LEU A 192 -0.08 -3.88 3.97
CA LEU A 192 1.07 -4.13 4.85
C LEU A 192 0.60 -4.02 6.30
N LEU A 193 0.71 -5.11 7.04
CA LEU A 193 0.54 -5.15 8.48
C LEU A 193 1.92 -5.10 9.14
N LEU A 194 2.24 -3.98 9.76
CA LEU A 194 3.50 -3.76 10.47
C LEU A 194 3.29 -4.01 11.96
N ILE A 195 4.06 -4.93 12.54
CA ILE A 195 4.08 -5.17 13.99
C ILE A 195 5.45 -4.81 14.53
N ARG A 196 5.50 -3.93 15.51
CA ARG A 196 6.75 -3.34 16.03
C ARG A 196 6.76 -3.19 17.56
N ASP A 197 7.94 -2.95 18.11
CA ASP A 197 8.18 -2.83 19.55
C ASP A 197 7.57 -1.58 20.20
N LYS A 198 7.23 -0.55 19.41
CA LYS A 198 6.69 0.71 19.93
C LYS A 198 5.44 1.14 19.17
N ALA A 199 4.49 1.68 19.93
CA ALA A 199 3.28 2.29 19.40
C ALA A 199 3.50 3.77 19.04
N GLU A 200 4.55 4.07 18.29
CA GLU A 200 4.87 5.42 17.81
C GLU A 200 4.43 5.64 16.37
N SER A 201 4.18 6.88 16.02
CA SER A 201 3.89 7.32 14.67
C SER A 201 5.02 6.97 13.70
N LEU A 202 4.66 6.62 12.46
CA LEU A 202 5.59 6.56 11.34
C LEU A 202 5.90 7.98 10.86
N GLY A 203 7.14 8.24 10.46
CA GLY A 203 7.51 9.56 9.93
C GLY A 203 6.77 9.90 8.63
N ALA A 204 6.60 11.20 8.36
CA ALA A 204 5.89 11.70 7.18
C ALA A 204 6.43 11.12 5.85
N GLY A 205 7.77 10.98 5.71
CA GLY A 205 8.38 10.40 4.52
C GLY A 205 8.01 8.92 4.30
N THR A 206 7.87 8.14 5.37
CA THR A 206 7.40 6.75 5.26
C THR A 206 5.95 6.70 4.80
N LEU A 207 5.11 7.59 5.31
CA LEU A 207 3.71 7.68 4.90
C LEU A 207 3.58 8.11 3.43
N GLU A 208 4.45 9.00 2.94
CA GLU A 208 4.50 9.39 1.53
C GLU A 208 4.80 8.18 0.62
N HIS A 209 5.77 7.34 0.98
CA HIS A 209 6.07 6.10 0.25
C HIS A 209 4.88 5.13 0.23
N VAL A 210 4.17 5.02 1.35
CA VAL A 210 2.93 4.21 1.40
C VAL A 210 1.87 4.78 0.45
N GLN A 211 1.68 6.11 0.46
CA GLN A 211 0.74 6.79 -0.44
C GLN A 211 1.01 6.52 -1.91
N GLU A 212 2.29 6.62 -2.30
CA GLU A 212 2.71 6.41 -3.69
C GLU A 212 2.56 4.93 -4.11
N SER A 213 2.68 4.01 -3.17
CA SER A 213 2.61 2.56 -3.45
C SER A 213 1.22 2.03 -3.73
N GLY A 214 0.17 2.75 -3.31
CA GLY A 214 -1.22 2.26 -3.33
C GLY A 214 -1.47 1.08 -2.39
N CYS A 215 -0.54 0.81 -1.45
CA CYS A 215 -0.66 -0.25 -0.45
C CYS A 215 -1.28 0.32 0.83
N SER A 216 -2.26 -0.36 1.40
CA SER A 216 -2.82 0.01 2.69
C SER A 216 -1.85 -0.36 3.81
N LEU A 217 -1.61 0.53 4.77
CA LEU A 217 -0.75 0.26 5.92
C LEU A 217 -1.57 0.22 7.21
N ILE A 218 -1.38 -0.85 7.97
CA ILE A 218 -1.86 -0.98 9.35
C ILE A 218 -0.65 -1.25 10.23
N ALA A 219 -0.49 -0.49 11.31
CA ALA A 219 0.61 -0.69 12.25
C ALA A 219 0.09 -1.07 13.64
N LEU A 220 0.68 -2.12 14.21
CA LEU A 220 0.51 -2.53 15.59
C LEU A 220 1.80 -2.27 16.35
N GLY A 221 1.69 -1.61 17.50
CA GLY A 221 2.82 -1.35 18.37
C GLY A 221 2.52 -1.70 19.83
N PHE A 222 3.55 -1.91 20.62
CA PHE A 222 3.38 -2.13 22.06
C PHE A 222 3.19 -0.81 22.79
N SER A 223 2.27 -0.76 23.75
CA SER A 223 2.01 0.43 24.56
C SER A 223 3.14 0.67 25.54
N THR A 224 3.63 1.92 25.60
CA THR A 224 4.56 2.37 26.64
C THR A 224 3.80 2.52 27.96
N GLY A 225 4.15 1.75 28.97
CA GLY A 225 3.59 1.87 30.32
C GLY A 225 2.78 0.67 30.82
N VAL A 226 2.35 -0.19 29.93
CA VAL A 226 1.85 -1.52 30.31
C VAL A 226 2.69 -2.52 29.52
N LYS A 227 3.49 -3.31 30.22
CA LYS A 227 4.38 -4.28 29.60
C LYS A 227 3.59 -5.16 28.66
N ASP A 228 4.05 -5.19 27.39
CA ASP A 228 3.62 -6.14 26.37
C ASP A 228 2.15 -6.07 25.93
N ARG A 229 1.56 -4.87 25.87
CA ARG A 229 0.23 -4.66 25.26
C ARG A 229 0.34 -4.14 23.85
N LEU A 230 -0.28 -4.83 22.90
CA LEU A 230 -0.45 -4.34 21.54
C LEU A 230 -1.46 -3.20 21.50
N LYS A 231 -1.13 -2.17 20.71
CA LYS A 231 -2.01 -1.05 20.38
C LYS A 231 -2.06 -0.91 18.86
N LEU A 232 -3.26 -0.79 18.32
CA LEU A 232 -3.45 -0.50 16.90
C LEU A 232 -3.13 0.97 16.65
N ILE A 233 -2.25 1.21 15.69
CA ILE A 233 -2.02 2.50 15.08
C ILE A 233 -2.35 2.32 13.61
N SER A 234 -3.54 2.72 13.19
CA SER A 234 -3.89 2.75 11.77
C SER A 234 -3.37 4.05 11.19
N GLU A 235 -2.32 3.96 10.40
CA GLU A 235 -1.78 5.06 9.62
C GLU A 235 -2.19 4.82 8.18
N GLN A 236 -3.31 5.41 7.79
CA GLN A 236 -3.66 5.46 6.39
C GLN A 236 -2.92 6.61 5.72
N SER A 237 -2.51 6.36 4.50
CA SER A 237 -1.91 7.37 3.64
C SER A 237 -2.81 8.61 3.53
N GLY A 238 -2.53 9.64 4.34
CA GLY A 238 -3.26 10.90 4.38
C GLY A 238 -4.35 11.04 5.45
N ALA A 239 -4.65 10.00 6.25
CA ALA A 239 -5.51 10.10 7.40
C ALA A 239 -4.72 10.42 8.68
N GLU A 240 -5.35 11.12 9.62
CA GLU A 240 -4.82 11.25 10.98
C GLU A 240 -4.68 9.86 11.61
N GLN A 241 -3.67 9.71 12.47
CA GLN A 241 -3.47 8.49 13.24
C GLN A 241 -4.75 8.08 13.96
N LEU A 242 -5.25 6.92 13.61
CA LEU A 242 -6.33 6.30 14.37
C LEU A 242 -5.70 5.49 15.48
N MET A 243 -5.72 6.01 16.69
CA MET A 243 -5.34 5.24 17.88
C MET A 243 -6.58 4.45 18.32
N LEU A 244 -6.66 3.19 17.90
CA LEU A 244 -7.65 2.26 18.41
C LEU A 244 -7.02 1.45 19.53
N GLY A 245 -7.52 1.63 20.69
CA GLY A 245 -7.18 0.88 21.89
C GLY A 245 -8.07 1.40 23.02
N PRO A 246 -8.42 0.59 24.01
CA PRO A 246 -9.15 1.08 25.17
C PRO A 246 -8.33 2.19 25.81
N ASP A 247 -8.92 3.36 25.97
CA ASP A 247 -8.30 4.52 26.60
C ASP A 247 -7.97 4.29 28.08
N GLU A 248 -8.51 3.21 28.68
CA GLU A 248 -8.17 2.79 30.03
C GLU A 248 -7.98 1.27 30.17
N PRO A 249 -6.96 0.84 30.93
CA PRO A 249 -6.74 -0.57 31.20
C PRO A 249 -7.71 -1.06 32.28
N GLN A 250 -8.79 -1.74 31.89
CA GLN A 250 -9.43 -2.64 32.83
C GLN A 250 -8.56 -3.90 32.96
N ALA A 251 -7.96 -4.05 34.12
CA ALA A 251 -6.87 -4.98 34.40
C ALA A 251 -7.25 -6.48 34.36
N SER A 252 -8.40 -6.87 33.85
CA SER A 252 -8.94 -8.22 34.01
C SER A 252 -8.98 -9.10 32.76
N ASP A 253 -8.67 -8.57 31.55
CA ASP A 253 -8.82 -9.42 30.35
C ASP A 253 -7.83 -9.06 29.20
N GLU A 254 -6.55 -9.38 29.41
CA GLU A 254 -5.51 -9.13 28.39
C GLU A 254 -5.74 -9.92 27.10
N LYS A 255 -6.28 -11.13 27.18
CA LYS A 255 -6.56 -11.97 26.00
C LYS A 255 -7.78 -11.48 25.22
N GLY A 256 -8.82 -11.03 25.90
CA GLY A 256 -10.00 -10.44 25.25
C GLY A 256 -9.66 -9.20 24.44
N ASN A 257 -8.76 -8.38 24.97
CA ASN A 257 -8.31 -7.15 24.32
C ASN A 257 -7.50 -7.40 23.01
N VAL A 258 -6.60 -8.37 22.99
CA VAL A 258 -5.85 -8.75 21.79
C VAL A 258 -6.78 -9.34 20.74
N THR A 259 -7.73 -10.17 21.12
CA THR A 259 -8.71 -10.77 20.20
C THR A 259 -9.60 -9.72 19.54
N GLU A 260 -10.08 -8.74 20.31
CA GLU A 260 -10.87 -7.64 19.77
C GLU A 260 -10.05 -6.77 18.81
N LEU A 261 -8.81 -6.49 19.17
CA LEU A 261 -7.87 -5.79 18.30
C LEU A 261 -7.63 -6.55 16.99
N CYS A 262 -7.45 -7.86 17.03
CA CYS A 262 -7.29 -8.68 15.84
C CYS A 262 -8.53 -8.67 14.94
N ARG A 263 -9.73 -8.69 15.53
CA ARG A 263 -10.99 -8.53 14.77
C ARG A 263 -11.04 -7.15 14.11
N THR A 264 -10.70 -6.09 14.84
CA THR A 264 -10.63 -4.74 14.28
C THR A 264 -9.66 -4.67 13.10
N VAL A 265 -8.45 -5.23 13.23
CA VAL A 265 -7.47 -5.30 12.13
C VAL A 265 -8.03 -6.07 10.93
N ALA A 266 -8.65 -7.23 11.16
CA ALA A 266 -9.26 -8.01 10.09
C ALA A 266 -10.40 -7.24 9.39
N HIS A 267 -11.22 -6.52 10.16
CA HIS A 267 -12.24 -5.63 9.62
C HIS A 267 -11.63 -4.47 8.82
N LEU A 268 -10.62 -3.79 9.34
CA LEU A 268 -9.90 -2.74 8.61
C LEU A 268 -9.28 -3.25 7.30
N LEU A 269 -8.78 -4.47 7.32
CA LEU A 269 -8.29 -5.14 6.12
C LEU A 269 -9.43 -5.53 5.16
N ALA A 270 -10.64 -5.77 5.63
CA ALA A 270 -11.78 -6.23 4.82
C ALA A 270 -12.68 -5.07 4.33
N SER A 271 -12.95 -4.09 5.17
CA SER A 271 -14.06 -3.14 5.04
C SER A 271 -13.61 -1.79 4.51
N ARG A 272 -13.18 -1.76 3.25
CA ARG A 272 -12.78 -0.53 2.56
C ARG A 272 -13.52 -0.36 1.26
N TYR A 273 -13.55 0.89 0.83
CA TYR A 273 -14.09 1.29 -0.46
C TYR A 273 -12.98 1.84 -1.33
N SER A 274 -12.99 1.51 -2.60
CA SER A 274 -12.20 2.19 -3.62
C SER A 274 -13.11 3.09 -4.43
N ILE A 275 -12.83 4.38 -4.39
CA ILE A 275 -13.56 5.40 -5.13
C ILE A 275 -12.62 5.98 -6.18
N THR A 276 -13.06 6.02 -7.43
CA THR A 276 -12.29 6.69 -8.48
C THR A 276 -13.12 7.79 -9.12
N TYR A 277 -12.48 8.90 -9.44
CA TYR A 277 -13.13 10.02 -10.16
C TYR A 277 -12.15 10.65 -11.15
N HIS A 278 -12.70 11.33 -12.13
CA HIS A 278 -11.91 12.14 -13.05
C HIS A 278 -11.73 13.54 -12.47
N THR A 279 -10.47 13.95 -12.26
CA THR A 279 -10.22 15.31 -11.78
C THR A 279 -10.60 16.33 -12.87
N PRO A 280 -11.41 17.36 -12.52
CA PRO A 280 -11.72 18.43 -13.45
C PRO A 280 -10.53 19.39 -13.68
N LEU A 281 -9.48 19.27 -12.88
CA LEU A 281 -8.33 20.19 -12.85
C LEU A 281 -7.07 19.60 -13.50
N ALA A 282 -7.22 18.76 -14.49
CA ALA A 282 -6.19 17.95 -15.13
C ALA A 282 -4.91 18.70 -15.51
N GLU A 283 -5.02 19.95 -15.96
CA GLU A 283 -3.90 20.70 -16.55
C GLU A 283 -3.14 21.56 -15.54
N SER A 284 -3.61 21.69 -14.30
CA SER A 284 -2.95 22.53 -13.32
C SER A 284 -2.04 21.72 -12.39
N GLN A 285 -0.78 22.11 -12.28
CA GLN A 285 0.19 21.53 -11.34
C GLN A 285 -0.05 22.06 -9.92
N GLY A 286 0.17 21.23 -8.92
CA GLY A 286 0.14 21.62 -7.51
C GLY A 286 -0.55 20.61 -6.60
N THR A 287 -0.61 20.95 -5.31
CA THR A 287 -1.29 20.14 -4.31
C THR A 287 -2.80 20.29 -4.45
N ARG A 288 -3.51 19.15 -4.50
CA ARG A 288 -4.96 19.03 -4.52
C ARG A 288 -5.45 18.57 -3.18
N HIS A 289 -6.41 19.27 -2.63
CA HIS A 289 -7.07 18.85 -1.40
C HIS A 289 -8.31 18.02 -1.71
N ILE A 290 -8.45 16.91 -1.00
CA ILE A 290 -9.56 15.96 -1.15
C ILE A 290 -10.33 15.91 0.16
N GLU A 291 -11.64 15.92 0.05
CA GLU A 291 -12.55 15.67 1.16
C GLU A 291 -13.54 14.59 0.73
N VAL A 292 -13.67 13.55 1.54
CA VAL A 292 -14.65 12.48 1.34
C VAL A 292 -15.61 12.50 2.52
N LEU A 293 -16.89 12.53 2.24
CA LEU A 293 -17.95 12.65 3.25
C LEU A 293 -18.99 11.54 3.05
N VAL A 294 -19.67 11.17 4.15
CA VAL A 294 -20.89 10.38 4.14
C VAL A 294 -21.99 11.23 4.77
N PRO A 295 -22.75 12.00 3.96
CA PRO A 295 -23.72 12.96 4.45
C PRO A 295 -24.82 12.34 5.30
N GLY A 296 -25.31 13.12 6.29
CA GLY A 296 -26.43 12.71 7.13
C GLY A 296 -26.14 11.62 8.15
N ARG A 297 -24.88 11.23 8.35
CA ARG A 297 -24.44 10.23 9.32
C ARG A 297 -23.22 10.73 10.10
N ASP A 298 -23.18 10.43 11.40
CA ASP A 298 -22.03 10.74 12.26
C ASP A 298 -20.98 9.64 12.11
N TYR A 299 -20.43 9.51 10.90
CA TYR A 299 -19.38 8.57 10.57
C TYR A 299 -18.05 9.28 10.45
N ARG A 300 -16.99 8.61 10.90
CA ARG A 300 -15.62 9.06 10.67
C ARG A 300 -15.13 8.46 9.37
N VAL A 301 -14.81 9.33 8.41
CA VAL A 301 -14.28 8.92 7.11
C VAL A 301 -12.78 9.14 7.10
N LEU A 302 -12.05 8.08 6.75
CA LEU A 302 -10.61 8.08 6.60
C LEU A 302 -10.27 7.86 5.13
N ALA A 303 -9.64 8.86 4.53
CA ALA A 303 -9.21 8.84 3.15
C ALA A 303 -7.99 9.75 2.96
N ARG A 304 -7.31 9.62 1.83
CA ARG A 304 -6.27 10.55 1.41
C ARG A 304 -6.82 11.97 1.35
N ARG A 305 -6.16 12.92 2.03
CA ARG A 305 -6.58 14.32 2.08
C ARG A 305 -5.98 15.21 0.99
N SER A 306 -4.93 14.75 0.32
CA SER A 306 -4.28 15.51 -0.74
C SER A 306 -3.44 14.63 -1.65
N TYR A 307 -3.15 15.12 -2.84
CA TYR A 307 -2.14 14.58 -3.76
C TYR A 307 -1.49 15.70 -4.55
N VAL A 308 -0.32 15.43 -5.13
CA VAL A 308 0.38 16.37 -6.00
C VAL A 308 0.10 15.97 -7.45
N SER A 309 -0.51 16.90 -8.23
CA SER A 309 -0.72 16.71 -9.67
C SER A 309 0.50 17.17 -10.45
N GLY A 310 0.89 16.43 -11.49
CA GLY A 310 1.92 16.88 -12.46
C GLY A 310 3.32 16.31 -12.24
N ARG A 311 3.45 15.11 -11.62
CA ARG A 311 4.66 14.29 -11.75
C ARG A 311 4.54 13.25 -12.86
#